data_9843d6c6c94e968a915bd2043993c27e
#
_entry.id   9843d6c6c94e968a915bd2043993c27e
#
_cell.length_a   1.000
_cell.length_b   1.000
_cell.length_c   1.000
_cell.angle_alpha   90.00
_cell.angle_beta   90.00
_cell.angle_gamma   90.00
#
_symmetry.space_group_name_H-M   'P 1'
#
loop_
_entity.id
_entity.type
_entity.pdbx_description
1 polymer ?
#
loop_
_entity_poly.entity_id
_entity_poly.type
_entity_poly.pdbx_seq_one_letter_code
_entity_poly.pdbx_strand_id
1 'polypeptide(L)'
;MSTDPKLTEKAIEAQMKQSISAKEVNFDNMLLQKNLNNMMPEEKVKAETSNIDIDLKGAVSTAIQNNRDIRLAELSLEQAETAVSQAAAAKNPSLSYKWARNQVKAGSANSAGFYGANHGYNQGLTLSWPIWTGGAVEGAIDAARYAEDVAHINVYQTEAATKLAAAKAYYQYLEMIKLADVAMESVTNLDGHLTNVKQQYDAGVVAKLDVLSSNVSLANAKQNSIAAANSRDIAEANLNNIMRLPMNTKLNPIDKDFPEPTFDITLEQAIAMGQKYRWELIKADYNVRIAKEQVRIAKAGYMPTVAVGGGYSWNTAGLGGLDKDDWTVTGTVSWSIWDGGTTDAKIKSASSGLKSAEETLLKARESIELEIRQDYLNILSAREQIRATEAAVEQAEEAYKIATVRYRSGVGINLDVLDAQLALNKARTNHITALYNYNVGLATLENAMGIPAVIHPEFTAKK
;
A
#
# COMPACT_ATOMS: atom_id res chain seq x y z
N MET A 1 -32.12 28.32 31.46
CA MET A 1 -32.01 28.83 30.09
C MET A 1 -32.13 27.65 29.15
N SER A 2 -33.29 27.46 28.56
CA SER A 2 -33.59 26.37 27.64
C SER A 2 -33.06 26.75 26.25
N THR A 3 -32.06 26.09 25.77
CA THR A 3 -31.56 26.25 24.39
C THR A 3 -32.40 25.36 23.49
N ASP A 4 -33.22 25.99 22.65
CA ASP A 4 -34.06 25.32 21.66
C ASP A 4 -33.17 24.60 20.62
N PRO A 5 -33.28 23.25 20.44
CA PRO A 5 -32.44 22.49 19.52
C PRO A 5 -32.59 22.93 18.05
N LYS A 6 -33.72 23.49 17.66
CA LYS A 6 -33.98 23.97 16.28
C LYS A 6 -33.22 25.26 15.92
N LEU A 7 -32.82 26.06 16.94
CA LEU A 7 -31.98 27.25 16.72
C LEU A 7 -30.51 26.89 16.49
N THR A 8 -30.03 25.79 17.06
CA THR A 8 -28.67 25.29 16.87
C THR A 8 -28.47 24.65 15.48
N GLU A 9 -29.47 23.95 14.97
CA GLU A 9 -29.44 23.30 13.64
C GLU A 9 -29.41 24.34 12.52
N LYS A 10 -30.24 25.37 12.60
CA LYS A 10 -30.22 26.50 11.65
C LYS A 10 -28.95 27.35 11.69
N ALA A 11 -28.31 27.48 12.86
CA ALA A 11 -27.04 28.19 13.00
C ALA A 11 -25.89 27.38 12.40
N ILE A 12 -25.88 26.04 12.54
CA ILE A 12 -24.91 25.14 11.92
C ILE A 12 -25.09 25.09 10.41
N GLU A 13 -26.34 25.04 9.88
CA GLU A 13 -26.59 25.13 8.44
C GLU A 13 -26.14 26.48 7.84
N ALA A 14 -26.36 27.60 8.56
CA ALA A 14 -25.90 28.91 8.14
C ALA A 14 -24.38 29.04 8.12
N GLN A 15 -23.69 28.46 9.12
CA GLN A 15 -22.23 28.41 9.13
C GLN A 15 -21.66 27.47 8.06
N MET A 16 -22.26 26.33 7.78
CA MET A 16 -21.88 25.46 6.66
C MET A 16 -22.10 26.17 5.31
N LYS A 17 -23.21 26.86 5.10
CA LYS A 17 -23.43 27.64 3.88
C LYS A 17 -22.47 28.82 3.72
N GLN A 18 -22.07 29.48 4.80
CA GLN A 18 -21.03 30.53 4.77
C GLN A 18 -19.63 29.97 4.51
N SER A 19 -19.28 28.82 5.06
CA SER A 19 -17.98 28.18 4.81
C SER A 19 -17.84 27.63 3.39
N ILE A 20 -18.93 27.23 2.77
CA ILE A 20 -18.98 26.78 1.36
C ILE A 20 -18.94 28.00 0.41
N SER A 21 -19.60 29.11 0.75
CA SER A 21 -19.61 30.33 -0.06
C SER A 21 -18.29 31.14 0.01
N ALA A 22 -17.47 30.98 1.07
CA ALA A 22 -16.21 31.71 1.25
C ALA A 22 -14.99 31.06 0.61
N LYS A 23 -15.15 29.90 -0.04
CA LYS A 23 -14.13 29.25 -0.85
C LYS A 23 -14.68 28.81 -2.19
N GLU A 24 -15.15 29.77 -2.96
CA GLU A 24 -14.97 29.66 -4.40
C GLU A 24 -13.47 29.85 -4.70
N VAL A 25 -12.67 28.85 -4.38
CA VAL A 25 -11.48 28.57 -5.15
C VAL A 25 -12.05 28.14 -6.50
N ASN A 26 -12.00 29.05 -7.43
CA ASN A 26 -12.27 28.83 -8.84
C ASN A 26 -11.14 27.89 -9.36
N PHE A 27 -11.12 26.66 -8.85
CA PHE A 27 -10.51 25.55 -9.54
C PHE A 27 -11.41 25.35 -10.75
N ASP A 28 -10.83 25.54 -11.92
CA ASP A 28 -11.44 25.24 -13.19
C ASP A 28 -11.91 23.78 -13.14
N ASN A 29 -13.06 23.53 -12.53
CA ASN A 29 -13.73 22.23 -12.43
C ASN A 29 -13.89 21.60 -13.81
N MET A 30 -13.85 22.42 -14.86
CA MET A 30 -13.89 22.00 -16.25
C MET A 30 -12.60 21.34 -16.72
N LEU A 31 -11.43 21.78 -16.23
CA LEU A 31 -10.13 21.15 -16.54
C LEU A 31 -9.93 19.84 -15.76
N LEU A 32 -10.34 19.79 -14.50
CA LEU A 32 -10.30 18.56 -13.69
C LEU A 32 -11.28 17.52 -14.20
N GLN A 33 -12.53 17.88 -14.54
CA GLN A 33 -13.50 16.98 -15.16
C GLN A 33 -13.08 16.55 -16.56
N LYS A 34 -12.52 17.45 -17.37
CA LYS A 34 -12.02 17.12 -18.71
C LYS A 34 -10.81 16.20 -18.64
N ASN A 35 -9.90 16.38 -17.67
CA ASN A 35 -8.78 15.47 -17.46
C ASN A 35 -9.22 14.15 -16.86
N LEU A 36 -10.16 14.11 -15.90
CA LEU A 36 -10.75 12.88 -15.38
C LEU A 36 -11.51 12.10 -16.44
N ASN A 37 -12.27 12.77 -17.31
CA ASN A 37 -13.00 12.13 -18.41
C ASN A 37 -12.06 11.63 -19.53
N ASN A 38 -10.89 12.26 -19.69
CA ASN A 38 -9.85 11.77 -20.61
C ASN A 38 -9.02 10.62 -20.01
N MET A 39 -8.89 10.53 -18.69
CA MET A 39 -8.18 9.45 -18.01
C MET A 39 -9.07 8.24 -17.70
N MET A 40 -10.38 8.44 -17.67
CA MET A 40 -11.36 7.37 -17.62
C MET A 40 -12.10 7.39 -18.96
N PRO A 41 -11.76 6.53 -19.93
CA PRO A 41 -12.67 6.32 -21.03
C PRO A 41 -14.02 5.94 -20.40
N GLU A 42 -15.09 6.64 -20.80
CA GLU A 42 -16.45 6.22 -20.54
C GLU A 42 -16.66 4.87 -21.26
N GLU A 43 -16.06 3.81 -20.76
CA GLU A 43 -16.67 2.52 -20.85
C GLU A 43 -17.98 2.68 -20.07
N LYS A 44 -19.06 2.88 -20.78
CA LYS A 44 -20.40 2.60 -20.28
C LYS A 44 -20.36 1.16 -19.81
N VAL A 45 -19.93 0.98 -18.56
CA VAL A 45 -20.08 -0.26 -17.83
C VAL A 45 -21.59 -0.42 -17.74
N LYS A 46 -22.18 -1.05 -18.76
CA LYS A 46 -23.45 -1.73 -18.58
C LYS A 46 -23.23 -2.58 -17.34
N ALA A 47 -23.96 -2.29 -16.29
CA ALA A 47 -23.98 -3.05 -15.06
C ALA A 47 -24.60 -4.44 -15.38
N GLU A 48 -23.92 -5.24 -16.19
CA GLU A 48 -24.14 -6.66 -16.23
C GLU A 48 -23.53 -7.17 -14.94
N THR A 49 -24.39 -7.59 -14.01
CA THR A 49 -23.99 -8.37 -12.86
C THR A 49 -23.35 -9.65 -13.40
N SER A 50 -22.05 -9.63 -13.59
CA SER A 50 -21.30 -10.82 -13.96
C SER A 50 -21.12 -11.67 -12.70
N ASN A 51 -21.61 -12.91 -12.74
CA ASN A 51 -21.26 -13.90 -11.75
C ASN A 51 -19.91 -14.49 -12.15
N ILE A 52 -18.93 -14.43 -11.26
CA ILE A 52 -17.59 -14.95 -11.50
C ILE A 52 -17.32 -16.05 -10.47
N ASP A 53 -17.03 -17.24 -10.97
CA ASP A 53 -16.52 -18.30 -10.14
C ASP A 53 -15.03 -18.03 -9.85
N ILE A 54 -14.64 -18.07 -8.57
CA ILE A 54 -13.31 -17.66 -8.15
C ILE A 54 -12.74 -18.62 -7.11
N ASP A 55 -11.47 -18.96 -7.29
CA ASP A 55 -10.64 -19.64 -6.30
C ASP A 55 -9.56 -18.69 -5.76
N LEU A 56 -8.81 -19.13 -4.76
CA LEU A 56 -7.72 -18.33 -4.18
C LEU A 56 -6.70 -17.91 -5.24
N LYS A 57 -6.33 -18.81 -6.17
CA LYS A 57 -5.34 -18.51 -7.22
C LYS A 57 -5.88 -17.48 -8.21
N GLY A 58 -7.13 -17.61 -8.60
CA GLY A 58 -7.83 -16.66 -9.46
C GLY A 58 -7.92 -15.28 -8.81
N ALA A 59 -8.27 -15.20 -7.53
CA ALA A 59 -8.31 -13.94 -6.78
C ALA A 59 -6.95 -13.25 -6.75
N VAL A 60 -5.89 -13.98 -6.41
CA VAL A 60 -4.52 -13.46 -6.37
C VAL A 60 -4.04 -13.02 -7.75
N SER A 61 -4.23 -13.85 -8.79
CA SER A 61 -3.77 -13.51 -10.14
C SER A 61 -4.48 -12.29 -10.71
N THR A 62 -5.81 -12.21 -10.50
CA THR A 62 -6.61 -11.05 -10.95
C THR A 62 -6.20 -9.77 -10.19
N ALA A 63 -5.96 -9.88 -8.88
CA ALA A 63 -5.49 -8.76 -8.08
C ALA A 63 -4.13 -8.25 -8.56
N ILE A 64 -3.13 -9.13 -8.79
CA ILE A 64 -1.80 -8.75 -9.27
C ILE A 64 -1.89 -8.09 -10.64
N GLN A 65 -2.67 -8.64 -11.58
CA GLN A 65 -2.78 -8.09 -12.94
C GLN A 65 -3.42 -6.70 -12.99
N ASN A 66 -4.37 -6.42 -12.09
CA ASN A 66 -5.17 -5.20 -12.15
C ASN A 66 -4.78 -4.17 -11.08
N ASN A 67 -3.84 -4.48 -10.18
CA ASN A 67 -3.52 -3.61 -9.05
C ASN A 67 -2.84 -2.31 -9.51
N ARG A 68 -3.40 -1.18 -9.06
CA ARG A 68 -2.84 0.14 -9.39
C ARG A 68 -1.59 0.48 -8.60
N ASP A 69 -1.40 -0.12 -7.42
CA ASP A 69 -0.20 0.11 -6.62
C ASP A 69 1.02 -0.55 -7.27
N ILE A 70 0.84 -1.71 -7.90
CA ILE A 70 1.87 -2.34 -8.74
C ILE A 70 2.19 -1.43 -9.93
N ARG A 71 1.18 -0.90 -10.62
CA ARG A 71 1.40 0.04 -11.72
C ARG A 71 2.11 1.32 -11.29
N LEU A 72 1.80 1.84 -10.09
CA LEU A 72 2.51 2.99 -9.52
C LEU A 72 3.97 2.64 -9.18
N ALA A 73 4.23 1.43 -8.69
CA ALA A 73 5.58 0.97 -8.44
C ALA A 73 6.40 0.81 -9.74
N GLU A 74 5.80 0.29 -10.83
CA GLU A 74 6.41 0.23 -12.16
C GLU A 74 6.73 1.63 -12.71
N LEU A 75 5.83 2.60 -12.56
CA LEU A 75 6.09 3.98 -12.97
C LEU A 75 7.20 4.63 -12.13
N SER A 76 7.31 4.27 -10.85
CA SER A 76 8.42 4.70 -10.01
C SER A 76 9.75 4.07 -10.42
N LEU A 77 9.72 2.84 -10.94
CA LEU A 77 10.89 2.20 -11.54
C LEU A 77 11.31 2.94 -12.82
N GLU A 78 10.39 3.26 -13.72
CA GLU A 78 10.67 4.05 -14.93
C GLU A 78 11.28 5.42 -14.59
N GLN A 79 10.82 6.06 -13.50
CA GLN A 79 11.43 7.30 -12.98
C GLN A 79 12.86 7.06 -12.49
N ALA A 80 13.14 5.95 -11.82
CA ALA A 80 14.49 5.61 -11.34
C ALA A 80 15.44 5.32 -12.51
N GLU A 81 15.02 4.61 -13.56
CA GLU A 81 15.77 4.38 -14.80
C GLU A 81 16.13 5.70 -15.48
N THR A 82 15.15 6.64 -15.55
CA THR A 82 15.43 7.98 -16.10
C THR A 82 16.36 8.79 -15.22
N ALA A 83 16.33 8.61 -13.89
CA ALA A 83 17.28 9.24 -12.96
C ALA A 83 18.72 8.75 -13.17
N VAL A 84 18.92 7.46 -13.48
CA VAL A 84 20.25 6.94 -13.89
C VAL A 84 20.72 7.62 -15.17
N SER A 85 19.84 7.78 -16.16
CA SER A 85 20.16 8.48 -17.40
C SER A 85 20.50 9.95 -17.16
N GLN A 86 19.79 10.63 -16.25
CA GLN A 86 20.11 12.01 -15.82
C GLN A 86 21.47 12.10 -15.13
N ALA A 87 21.77 11.17 -14.22
CA ALA A 87 23.07 11.13 -13.55
C ALA A 87 24.21 10.87 -14.55
N ALA A 88 23.99 9.98 -15.52
CA ALA A 88 24.95 9.69 -16.59
C ALA A 88 25.16 10.88 -17.54
N ALA A 89 24.11 11.67 -17.80
CA ALA A 89 24.17 12.86 -18.63
C ALA A 89 25.08 13.95 -18.03
N ALA A 90 25.37 13.92 -16.72
CA ALA A 90 26.32 14.83 -16.09
C ALA A 90 27.78 14.63 -16.59
N LYS A 91 28.11 13.53 -17.29
CA LYS A 91 29.39 13.34 -17.97
C LYS A 91 29.45 13.99 -19.36
N ASN A 92 28.32 14.33 -19.93
CA ASN A 92 28.21 14.82 -21.30
C ASN A 92 28.46 16.33 -21.35
N PRO A 93 28.93 16.85 -22.49
CA PRO A 93 28.99 18.28 -22.71
C PRO A 93 27.59 18.90 -22.75
N SER A 94 27.43 20.06 -22.16
CA SER A 94 26.23 20.88 -22.24
C SER A 94 26.47 22.09 -23.12
N LEU A 95 25.53 22.40 -24.02
CA LEU A 95 25.53 23.59 -24.86
C LEU A 95 24.34 24.45 -24.45
N SER A 96 24.62 25.69 -24.08
CA SER A 96 23.61 26.69 -23.72
C SER A 96 23.69 27.91 -24.58
N TYR A 97 22.52 28.45 -24.95
CA TYR A 97 22.40 29.77 -25.56
C TYR A 97 21.81 30.75 -24.55
N LYS A 98 22.45 31.89 -24.42
CA LYS A 98 21.99 32.95 -23.55
C LYS A 98 21.82 34.24 -24.35
N TRP A 99 20.65 34.86 -24.19
CA TRP A 99 20.36 36.19 -24.68
C TRP A 99 20.04 37.07 -23.49
N ALA A 100 20.66 38.26 -23.46
CA ALA A 100 20.42 39.25 -22.40
C ALA A 100 20.43 40.68 -22.98
N ARG A 101 19.46 41.48 -22.55
CA ARG A 101 19.47 42.93 -22.74
C ARG A 101 19.94 43.56 -21.45
N ASN A 102 21.06 44.28 -21.54
CA ASN A 102 21.60 45.07 -20.42
C ASN A 102 21.32 46.53 -20.64
N GLN A 103 20.76 47.21 -19.63
CA GLN A 103 20.59 48.64 -19.61
C GLN A 103 21.26 49.15 -18.35
N VAL A 104 22.34 49.89 -18.53
CA VAL A 104 23.11 50.49 -17.43
C VAL A 104 22.98 52.01 -17.52
N LYS A 105 22.47 52.61 -16.45
CA LYS A 105 22.53 54.06 -16.25
C LYS A 105 23.79 54.33 -15.45
N ALA A 106 24.80 54.91 -16.11
CA ALA A 106 26.00 55.36 -15.39
C ALA A 106 25.66 56.57 -14.52
N GLY A 107 25.84 56.41 -13.21
CA GLY A 107 25.58 57.47 -12.22
C GLY A 107 26.70 58.50 -12.05
N SER A 108 27.79 58.38 -12.81
CA SER A 108 28.92 59.30 -12.75
C SER A 108 29.20 59.89 -14.12
N ALA A 109 29.37 61.20 -14.19
CA ALA A 109 29.79 61.86 -15.40
C ALA A 109 31.24 61.46 -15.70
N ASN A 110 31.51 60.96 -16.90
CA ASN A 110 32.87 60.94 -17.42
C ASN A 110 33.35 62.38 -17.53
N SER A 111 34.66 62.59 -17.47
CA SER A 111 35.34 63.92 -17.59
C SER A 111 34.95 64.70 -18.84
N ALA A 112 34.07 64.25 -19.67
CA ALA A 112 33.48 64.91 -20.85
C ALA A 112 31.99 65.27 -20.71
N GLY A 113 31.33 65.06 -19.53
CA GLY A 113 29.99 65.63 -19.28
C GLY A 113 28.80 64.82 -19.94
N PHE A 114 29.03 63.70 -20.54
CA PHE A 114 27.96 62.91 -21.22
C PHE A 114 27.33 61.86 -20.28
N TYR A 115 26.05 62.05 -19.94
CA TYR A 115 25.21 61.05 -19.35
C TYR A 115 24.69 60.14 -20.47
N GLY A 116 25.32 58.99 -20.67
CA GLY A 116 24.89 58.01 -21.65
C GLY A 116 24.18 56.84 -20.99
N ALA A 117 22.95 56.57 -21.38
CA ALA A 117 22.35 55.26 -21.10
C ALA A 117 22.93 54.25 -22.13
N ASN A 118 23.77 53.35 -21.67
CA ASN A 118 24.28 52.27 -22.52
C ASN A 118 23.27 51.12 -22.50
N HIS A 119 22.70 50.84 -23.66
CA HIS A 119 21.95 49.61 -23.87
C HIS A 119 22.75 48.70 -24.79
N GLY A 120 22.84 47.47 -24.45
CA GLY A 120 23.50 46.45 -25.24
C GLY A 120 22.74 45.11 -25.18
N TYR A 121 22.77 44.41 -26.23
CA TYR A 121 22.30 43.04 -26.31
C TYR A 121 23.52 42.11 -26.31
N ASN A 122 23.58 41.22 -25.32
CA ASN A 122 24.61 40.21 -25.21
C ASN A 122 23.98 38.86 -25.58
N GLN A 123 24.58 38.18 -26.52
CA GLN A 123 24.18 36.86 -26.95
C GLN A 123 25.40 35.93 -26.88
N GLY A 124 25.19 34.67 -26.55
CA GLY A 124 26.31 33.75 -26.52
C GLY A 124 25.90 32.32 -26.46
N LEU A 125 26.73 31.49 -27.08
CA LEU A 125 26.73 30.04 -26.94
C LEU A 125 27.83 29.68 -25.94
N THR A 126 27.51 28.84 -24.98
CA THR A 126 28.48 28.32 -24.01
C THR A 126 28.44 26.81 -24.00
N LEU A 127 29.59 26.20 -24.27
CA LEU A 127 29.84 24.76 -24.12
C LEU A 127 30.54 24.56 -22.77
N SER A 128 30.04 23.60 -22.00
CA SER A 128 30.67 23.15 -20.75
C SER A 128 30.73 21.65 -20.73
N TRP A 129 31.93 21.10 -20.54
CA TRP A 129 32.16 19.66 -20.48
C TRP A 129 33.04 19.32 -19.27
N PRO A 130 32.45 18.68 -18.25
CA PRO A 130 33.21 18.15 -17.13
C PRO A 130 33.94 16.88 -17.57
N ILE A 131 35.28 16.95 -17.67
CA ILE A 131 36.11 15.80 -18.05
C ILE A 131 36.34 14.88 -16.86
N TRP A 132 36.55 15.48 -15.67
CA TRP A 132 36.77 14.75 -14.44
C TRP A 132 36.29 15.54 -13.22
N THR A 133 35.56 14.88 -12.33
CA THR A 133 34.89 15.53 -11.18
C THR A 133 35.34 14.94 -9.84
N GLY A 134 36.56 14.39 -9.78
CA GLY A 134 37.08 13.76 -8.56
C GLY A 134 36.37 12.46 -8.17
N GLY A 135 35.55 11.89 -9.04
CA GLY A 135 34.74 10.70 -8.77
C GLY A 135 33.31 11.02 -8.27
N ALA A 136 32.93 12.31 -8.18
CA ALA A 136 31.58 12.67 -7.72
C ALA A 136 30.48 12.23 -8.68
N VAL A 137 30.68 12.39 -9.99
CA VAL A 137 29.70 11.99 -11.01
C VAL A 137 29.60 10.47 -11.08
N GLU A 138 30.72 9.75 -11.00
CA GLU A 138 30.75 8.29 -10.93
C GLU A 138 29.97 7.77 -9.73
N GLY A 139 30.22 8.33 -8.55
CA GLY A 139 29.48 7.96 -7.33
C GLY A 139 27.99 8.30 -7.43
N ALA A 140 27.62 9.40 -8.08
CA ALA A 140 26.22 9.76 -8.31
C ALA A 140 25.52 8.77 -9.27
N ILE A 141 26.21 8.31 -10.32
CA ILE A 141 25.68 7.30 -11.26
C ILE A 141 25.50 5.96 -10.54
N ASP A 142 26.50 5.53 -9.76
CA ASP A 142 26.45 4.25 -9.02
C ASP A 142 25.32 4.31 -7.95
N ALA A 143 25.19 5.44 -7.25
CA ALA A 143 24.08 5.66 -6.31
C ALA A 143 22.70 5.63 -7.01
N ALA A 144 22.58 6.22 -8.22
CA ALA A 144 21.35 6.18 -8.99
C ALA A 144 21.02 4.75 -9.48
N ARG A 145 22.01 3.95 -9.87
CA ARG A 145 21.82 2.52 -10.23
C ARG A 145 21.31 1.70 -9.04
N TYR A 146 21.92 1.89 -7.85
CA TYR A 146 21.41 1.22 -6.66
C TYR A 146 20.00 1.69 -6.27
N ALA A 147 19.65 2.95 -6.55
CA ALA A 147 18.29 3.46 -6.37
C ALA A 147 17.29 2.84 -7.38
N GLU A 148 17.73 2.56 -8.61
CA GLU A 148 16.98 1.78 -9.61
C GLU A 148 16.75 0.34 -9.12
N ASP A 149 17.79 -0.34 -8.60
CA ASP A 149 17.64 -1.66 -7.97
C ASP A 149 16.63 -1.64 -6.81
N VAL A 150 16.63 -0.59 -5.97
CA VAL A 150 15.63 -0.38 -4.92
C VAL A 150 14.22 -0.22 -5.48
N ALA A 151 14.07 0.49 -6.60
CA ALA A 151 12.78 0.65 -7.26
C ALA A 151 12.27 -0.69 -7.85
N HIS A 152 13.14 -1.51 -8.43
CA HIS A 152 12.82 -2.88 -8.82
C HIS A 152 12.31 -3.73 -7.65
N ILE A 153 13.03 -3.71 -6.53
CA ILE A 153 12.64 -4.42 -5.31
C ILE A 153 11.27 -3.93 -4.81
N ASN A 154 10.97 -2.63 -4.93
CA ASN A 154 9.67 -2.08 -4.56
C ASN A 154 8.52 -2.67 -5.39
N VAL A 155 8.72 -2.97 -6.67
CA VAL A 155 7.70 -3.64 -7.50
C VAL A 155 7.41 -5.03 -6.91
N TYR A 156 8.44 -5.85 -6.65
CA TYR A 156 8.27 -7.19 -6.08
C TYR A 156 7.66 -7.17 -4.68
N GLN A 157 8.04 -6.20 -3.86
CA GLN A 157 7.46 -5.99 -2.53
C GLN A 157 5.96 -5.66 -2.64
N THR A 158 5.57 -4.82 -3.60
CA THR A 158 4.17 -4.45 -3.85
C THR A 158 3.36 -5.63 -4.37
N GLU A 159 3.93 -6.47 -5.25
CA GLU A 159 3.31 -7.71 -5.70
C GLU A 159 3.08 -8.68 -4.54
N ALA A 160 4.09 -8.88 -3.66
CA ALA A 160 3.96 -9.74 -2.49
C ALA A 160 2.89 -9.24 -1.51
N ALA A 161 2.85 -7.92 -1.26
CA ALA A 161 1.83 -7.30 -0.44
C ALA A 161 0.42 -7.44 -1.05
N THR A 162 0.30 -7.31 -2.37
CA THR A 162 -0.96 -7.51 -3.11
C THR A 162 -1.43 -8.96 -3.03
N LYS A 163 -0.52 -9.94 -3.18
CA LYS A 163 -0.82 -11.37 -2.98
C LYS A 163 -1.39 -11.60 -1.59
N LEU A 164 -0.73 -11.11 -0.56
CA LEU A 164 -1.18 -11.26 0.82
C LEU A 164 -2.53 -10.58 1.07
N ALA A 165 -2.73 -9.37 0.55
CA ALA A 165 -4.00 -8.64 0.68
C ALA A 165 -5.15 -9.39 -0.01
N ALA A 166 -4.93 -9.92 -1.21
CA ALA A 166 -5.90 -10.70 -1.95
C ALA A 166 -6.25 -12.03 -1.23
N ALA A 167 -5.24 -12.73 -0.71
CA ALA A 167 -5.45 -13.96 0.05
C ALA A 167 -6.25 -13.72 1.34
N LYS A 168 -5.90 -12.67 2.10
CA LYS A 168 -6.64 -12.27 3.31
C LYS A 168 -8.09 -11.92 3.00
N ALA A 169 -8.33 -11.13 1.94
CA ALA A 169 -9.68 -10.75 1.56
C ALA A 169 -10.51 -11.93 1.05
N TYR A 170 -9.89 -12.87 0.32
CA TYR A 170 -10.55 -14.08 -0.12
C TYR A 170 -10.98 -14.98 1.06
N TYR A 171 -10.07 -15.23 2.01
CA TYR A 171 -10.40 -16.01 3.20
C TYR A 171 -11.40 -15.27 4.09
N GLN A 172 -11.34 -13.96 4.19
CA GLN A 172 -12.34 -13.18 4.91
C GLN A 172 -13.73 -13.27 4.26
N TYR A 173 -13.80 -13.24 2.94
CA TYR A 173 -15.07 -13.43 2.23
C TYR A 173 -15.63 -14.83 2.47
N LEU A 174 -14.79 -15.86 2.42
CA LEU A 174 -15.19 -17.24 2.74
C LEU A 174 -15.66 -17.37 4.20
N GLU A 175 -14.98 -16.74 5.16
CA GLU A 175 -15.40 -16.68 6.57
C GLU A 175 -16.79 -16.06 6.69
N MET A 176 -17.02 -14.89 6.07
CA MET A 176 -18.30 -14.20 6.16
C MET A 176 -19.45 -14.96 5.52
N ILE A 177 -19.21 -15.74 4.47
CA ILE A 177 -20.19 -16.65 3.89
C ILE A 177 -20.59 -17.71 4.94
N LYS A 178 -19.59 -18.39 5.53
CA LYS A 178 -19.84 -19.45 6.54
C LYS A 178 -20.57 -18.91 7.78
N LEU A 179 -20.20 -17.73 8.25
CA LEU A 179 -20.88 -17.08 9.38
C LEU A 179 -22.33 -16.67 9.04
N ALA A 180 -22.58 -16.24 7.80
CA ALA A 180 -23.93 -15.96 7.35
C ALA A 180 -24.80 -17.22 7.26
N ASP A 181 -24.21 -18.35 6.83
CA ASP A 181 -24.87 -19.65 6.79
C ASP A 181 -25.26 -20.11 8.21
N VAL A 182 -24.35 -20.02 9.19
CA VAL A 182 -24.62 -20.36 10.60
C VAL A 182 -25.74 -19.45 11.16
N ALA A 183 -25.72 -18.18 10.86
CA ALA A 183 -26.75 -17.25 11.32
C ALA A 183 -28.13 -17.55 10.69
N MET A 184 -28.18 -17.92 9.41
CA MET A 184 -29.43 -18.32 8.72
C MET A 184 -29.95 -19.66 9.24
N GLU A 185 -29.08 -20.63 9.48
CA GLU A 185 -29.47 -21.91 10.10
C GLU A 185 -30.05 -21.70 11.50
N SER A 186 -29.46 -20.78 12.30
CA SER A 186 -30.01 -20.41 13.61
C SER A 186 -31.43 -19.85 13.50
N VAL A 187 -31.73 -19.03 12.51
CA VAL A 187 -33.11 -18.54 12.26
C VAL A 187 -34.01 -19.68 11.95
N THR A 188 -33.61 -20.61 11.08
CA THR A 188 -34.42 -21.78 10.71
C THR A 188 -34.73 -22.70 11.91
N ASN A 189 -33.70 -22.97 12.73
CA ASN A 189 -33.82 -23.79 13.92
C ASN A 189 -34.76 -23.16 14.95
N LEU A 190 -34.61 -21.85 15.22
CA LEU A 190 -35.45 -21.13 16.19
C LEU A 190 -36.89 -20.92 15.69
N ASP A 191 -37.12 -20.77 14.40
CA ASP A 191 -38.45 -20.67 13.84
C ASP A 191 -39.20 -22.01 13.96
N GLY A 192 -38.51 -23.13 13.66
CA GLY A 192 -39.03 -24.49 13.88
C GLY A 192 -39.31 -24.74 15.36
N HIS A 193 -38.41 -24.33 16.26
CA HIS A 193 -38.62 -24.45 17.70
C HIS A 193 -39.83 -23.64 18.19
N LEU A 194 -39.94 -22.36 17.78
CA LEU A 194 -41.10 -21.51 18.11
C LEU A 194 -42.41 -22.12 17.65
N THR A 195 -42.43 -22.73 16.48
CA THR A 195 -43.61 -23.44 15.96
C THR A 195 -44.03 -24.58 16.91
N ASN A 196 -43.09 -25.39 17.39
CA ASN A 196 -43.36 -26.43 18.38
C ASN A 196 -43.84 -25.86 19.72
N VAL A 197 -43.24 -24.78 20.21
CA VAL A 197 -43.64 -24.10 21.46
C VAL A 197 -45.05 -23.56 21.35
N LYS A 198 -45.47 -22.99 20.24
CA LYS A 198 -46.84 -22.50 20.00
C LYS A 198 -47.85 -23.68 20.00
N GLN A 199 -47.53 -24.78 19.35
CA GLN A 199 -48.41 -25.96 19.35
C GLN A 199 -48.60 -26.53 20.76
N GLN A 200 -47.54 -26.57 21.56
CA GLN A 200 -47.62 -27.03 22.95
C GLN A 200 -48.41 -26.03 23.84
N TYR A 201 -48.28 -24.73 23.58
CA TYR A 201 -49.05 -23.71 24.27
C TYR A 201 -50.56 -23.82 23.95
N ASP A 202 -50.91 -23.97 22.68
CA ASP A 202 -52.29 -24.16 22.25
C ASP A 202 -52.91 -25.43 22.82
N ALA A 203 -52.07 -26.47 23.06
CA ALA A 203 -52.47 -27.69 23.77
C ALA A 203 -52.51 -27.54 25.30
N GLY A 204 -52.13 -26.38 25.84
CA GLY A 204 -52.11 -26.09 27.30
C GLY A 204 -50.97 -26.72 28.08
N VAL A 205 -49.91 -27.18 27.38
CA VAL A 205 -48.78 -27.91 28.00
C VAL A 205 -47.69 -26.95 28.54
N VAL A 206 -47.50 -25.81 27.89
CA VAL A 206 -46.43 -24.85 28.24
C VAL A 206 -46.99 -23.43 28.54
N ALA A 207 -46.20 -22.63 29.25
CA ALA A 207 -46.58 -21.28 29.65
C ALA A 207 -46.44 -20.27 28.50
N LYS A 208 -47.23 -19.20 28.53
CA LYS A 208 -47.11 -18.09 27.59
C LYS A 208 -45.71 -17.48 27.60
N LEU A 209 -45.00 -17.54 28.72
CA LEU A 209 -43.60 -17.06 28.85
C LEU A 209 -42.69 -17.79 27.86
N ASP A 210 -42.84 -19.09 27.63
CA ASP A 210 -42.03 -19.86 26.69
C ASP A 210 -42.24 -19.41 25.25
N VAL A 211 -43.47 -19.06 24.86
CA VAL A 211 -43.77 -18.45 23.55
C VAL A 211 -43.11 -17.10 23.40
N LEU A 212 -43.19 -16.26 24.44
CA LEU A 212 -42.60 -14.93 24.40
C LEU A 212 -41.06 -14.96 24.32
N SER A 213 -40.42 -15.81 25.13
CA SER A 213 -38.95 -15.97 25.13
C SER A 213 -38.42 -16.54 23.80
N SER A 214 -39.13 -17.54 23.23
CA SER A 214 -38.81 -18.11 21.93
C SER A 214 -38.99 -17.07 20.78
N ASN A 215 -40.03 -16.20 20.85
CA ASN A 215 -40.20 -15.08 19.89
C ASN A 215 -39.04 -14.07 19.97
N VAL A 216 -38.61 -13.69 21.20
CA VAL A 216 -37.46 -12.80 21.39
C VAL A 216 -36.19 -13.42 20.80
N SER A 217 -35.94 -14.71 21.08
CA SER A 217 -34.77 -15.42 20.56
C SER A 217 -34.77 -15.49 19.03
N LEU A 218 -35.91 -15.76 18.41
CA LEU A 218 -36.06 -15.72 16.94
C LEU A 218 -35.84 -14.30 16.37
N ALA A 219 -36.37 -13.28 17.03
CA ALA A 219 -36.18 -11.88 16.58
C ALA A 219 -34.68 -11.49 16.63
N ASN A 220 -33.96 -11.88 17.69
CA ASN A 220 -32.52 -11.67 17.81
C ASN A 220 -31.74 -12.44 16.72
N ALA A 221 -32.12 -13.71 16.45
CA ALA A 221 -31.50 -14.49 15.39
C ALA A 221 -31.70 -13.88 14.02
N LYS A 222 -32.90 -13.36 13.72
CA LYS A 222 -33.18 -12.64 12.46
C LYS A 222 -32.32 -11.38 12.33
N GLN A 223 -32.20 -10.58 13.41
CA GLN A 223 -31.33 -9.40 13.42
C GLN A 223 -29.86 -9.79 13.17
N ASN A 224 -29.36 -10.84 13.81
CA ASN A 224 -27.99 -11.36 13.62
C ASN A 224 -27.78 -11.86 12.18
N SER A 225 -28.76 -12.55 11.59
CA SER A 225 -28.69 -13.03 10.20
C SER A 225 -28.62 -11.85 9.19
N ILE A 226 -29.38 -10.77 9.42
CA ILE A 226 -29.31 -9.57 8.60
C ILE A 226 -27.91 -8.92 8.71
N ALA A 227 -27.36 -8.84 9.93
CA ALA A 227 -26.02 -8.29 10.14
C ALA A 227 -24.91 -9.14 9.48
N ALA A 228 -25.03 -10.48 9.58
CA ALA A 228 -24.09 -11.42 8.95
C ALA A 228 -24.15 -11.36 7.43
N ALA A 229 -25.34 -11.26 6.83
CA ALA A 229 -25.52 -11.07 5.40
C ALA A 229 -24.89 -9.76 4.91
N ASN A 230 -25.08 -8.66 5.64
CA ASN A 230 -24.43 -7.39 5.33
C ASN A 230 -22.90 -7.48 5.43
N SER A 231 -22.37 -8.17 6.44
CA SER A 231 -20.90 -8.39 6.59
C SER A 231 -20.33 -9.18 5.41
N ARG A 232 -21.04 -10.20 4.93
CA ARG A 232 -20.69 -10.96 3.72
C ARG A 232 -20.65 -10.05 2.48
N ASP A 233 -21.69 -9.23 2.28
CA ASP A 233 -21.76 -8.33 1.13
C ASP A 233 -20.65 -7.27 1.16
N ILE A 234 -20.28 -6.79 2.35
CA ILE A 234 -19.11 -5.89 2.54
C ILE A 234 -17.80 -6.61 2.20
N ALA A 235 -17.62 -7.86 2.64
CA ALA A 235 -16.42 -8.65 2.34
C ALA A 235 -16.32 -8.94 0.82
N GLU A 236 -17.43 -9.26 0.14
CA GLU A 236 -17.50 -9.37 -1.32
C GLU A 236 -17.05 -8.08 -2.01
N ALA A 237 -17.56 -6.94 -1.59
CA ALA A 237 -17.18 -5.64 -2.14
C ALA A 237 -15.70 -5.31 -1.90
N ASN A 238 -15.14 -5.67 -0.72
CA ASN A 238 -13.73 -5.50 -0.42
C ASN A 238 -12.84 -6.36 -1.33
N LEU A 239 -13.22 -7.62 -1.57
CA LEU A 239 -12.50 -8.51 -2.49
C LEU A 239 -12.57 -7.98 -3.92
N ASN A 240 -13.74 -7.53 -4.39
CA ASN A 240 -13.90 -6.86 -5.68
C ASN A 240 -12.99 -5.63 -5.81
N ASN A 241 -12.88 -4.81 -4.74
CA ASN A 241 -12.01 -3.64 -4.73
C ASN A 241 -10.52 -4.03 -4.86
N ILE A 242 -10.07 -5.07 -4.17
CA ILE A 242 -8.67 -5.55 -4.24
C ILE A 242 -8.36 -6.10 -5.64
N MET A 243 -9.30 -6.84 -6.24
CA MET A 243 -9.18 -7.38 -7.60
C MET A 243 -9.43 -6.33 -8.70
N ARG A 244 -9.87 -5.11 -8.31
CA ARG A 244 -10.26 -4.04 -9.25
C ARG A 244 -11.39 -4.44 -10.20
N LEU A 245 -12.29 -5.29 -9.74
CA LEU A 245 -13.53 -5.60 -10.42
C LEU A 245 -14.61 -4.55 -10.11
N PRO A 246 -15.66 -4.43 -10.95
CA PRO A 246 -16.82 -3.61 -10.62
C PRO A 246 -17.41 -4.03 -9.27
N MET A 247 -17.78 -3.06 -8.42
CA MET A 247 -18.25 -3.33 -7.04
C MET A 247 -19.53 -4.14 -6.96
N ASN A 248 -20.32 -4.21 -8.03
CA ASN A 248 -21.55 -4.99 -8.16
C ASN A 248 -21.34 -6.39 -8.74
N THR A 249 -20.09 -6.80 -8.99
CA THR A 249 -19.75 -8.16 -9.42
C THR A 249 -20.09 -9.14 -8.31
N LYS A 250 -20.87 -10.17 -8.63
CA LYS A 250 -21.15 -11.27 -7.70
C LYS A 250 -20.07 -12.33 -7.82
N LEU A 251 -19.48 -12.67 -6.68
CA LEU A 251 -18.44 -13.67 -6.59
C LEU A 251 -19.00 -14.97 -6.04
N ASN A 252 -18.68 -16.07 -6.71
CA ASN A 252 -19.04 -17.41 -6.27
C ASN A 252 -17.75 -18.19 -5.97
N PRO A 253 -17.38 -18.39 -4.68
CA PRO A 253 -16.19 -19.15 -4.35
C PRO A 253 -16.33 -20.61 -4.81
N ILE A 254 -15.32 -21.12 -5.53
CA ILE A 254 -15.22 -22.51 -5.93
C ILE A 254 -14.94 -23.36 -4.69
N ASP A 255 -14.10 -22.86 -3.80
CA ASP A 255 -13.76 -23.49 -2.52
C ASP A 255 -14.95 -23.33 -1.57
N LYS A 256 -15.59 -24.45 -1.23
CA LYS A 256 -16.72 -24.46 -0.30
C LYS A 256 -16.29 -24.41 1.17
N ASP A 257 -15.09 -24.89 1.44
CA ASP A 257 -14.52 -24.99 2.79
C ASP A 257 -13.09 -24.46 2.82
N PHE A 258 -12.61 -24.14 4.03
CA PHE A 258 -11.24 -23.75 4.22
C PHE A 258 -10.30 -24.91 3.93
N PRO A 259 -9.21 -24.72 3.18
CA PRO A 259 -8.19 -25.73 3.05
C PRO A 259 -7.47 -25.94 4.39
N GLU A 260 -7.06 -27.18 4.66
CA GLU A 260 -6.27 -27.54 5.84
C GLU A 260 -4.89 -28.05 5.40
N PRO A 261 -4.02 -27.19 4.86
CA PRO A 261 -2.69 -27.60 4.44
C PRO A 261 -1.84 -28.01 5.65
N THR A 262 -1.01 -29.04 5.47
CA THR A 262 -0.02 -29.43 6.49
C THR A 262 1.04 -28.36 6.65
N PHE A 263 1.41 -28.06 7.90
CA PHE A 263 2.44 -27.10 8.25
C PHE A 263 3.61 -27.84 8.91
N ASP A 264 4.69 -28.08 8.13
CA ASP A 264 5.84 -28.92 8.54
C ASP A 264 7.16 -28.13 8.61
N ILE A 265 7.14 -26.80 8.43
CA ILE A 265 8.34 -25.95 8.46
C ILE A 265 8.71 -25.65 9.92
N THR A 266 10.00 -25.78 10.30
CA THR A 266 10.48 -25.37 11.63
C THR A 266 10.68 -23.85 11.71
N LEU A 267 10.65 -23.32 12.95
CA LEU A 267 10.86 -21.88 13.18
C LEU A 267 12.22 -21.42 12.64
N GLU A 268 13.27 -22.22 12.84
CA GLU A 268 14.63 -21.91 12.39
C GLU A 268 14.72 -21.84 10.86
N GLN A 269 14.03 -22.76 10.17
CA GLN A 269 13.94 -22.74 8.71
C GLN A 269 13.20 -21.52 8.21
N ALA A 270 12.08 -21.16 8.84
CA ALA A 270 11.30 -19.97 8.48
C ALA A 270 12.14 -18.68 8.65
N ILE A 271 12.86 -18.55 9.78
CA ILE A 271 13.76 -17.40 10.03
C ILE A 271 14.89 -17.36 8.98
N ALA A 272 15.51 -18.49 8.67
CA ALA A 272 16.58 -18.55 7.68
C ALA A 272 16.08 -18.15 6.27
N MET A 273 14.87 -18.55 5.90
CA MET A 273 14.23 -18.13 4.64
C MET A 273 13.96 -16.63 4.62
N GLY A 274 13.36 -16.07 5.68
CA GLY A 274 13.08 -14.63 5.76
C GLY A 274 14.35 -13.79 5.72
N GLN A 275 15.40 -14.20 6.43
CA GLN A 275 16.69 -13.50 6.39
C GLN A 275 17.37 -13.54 5.02
N LYS A 276 17.03 -14.51 4.18
CA LYS A 276 17.64 -14.67 2.84
C LYS A 276 16.82 -14.04 1.73
N TYR A 277 15.48 -14.12 1.79
CA TYR A 277 14.60 -13.81 0.66
C TYR A 277 13.71 -12.61 0.88
N ARG A 278 13.63 -12.07 2.10
CA ARG A 278 12.76 -10.94 2.39
C ARG A 278 13.21 -9.68 1.66
N TRP A 279 12.32 -9.10 0.88
CA TRP A 279 12.59 -7.94 0.04
C TRP A 279 13.06 -6.71 0.83
N GLU A 280 12.55 -6.52 2.04
CA GLU A 280 12.93 -5.42 2.93
C GLU A 280 14.41 -5.46 3.32
N LEU A 281 14.98 -6.66 3.53
CA LEU A 281 16.42 -6.80 3.83
C LEU A 281 17.30 -6.51 2.62
N ILE A 282 16.87 -7.01 1.45
CA ILE A 282 17.57 -6.76 0.20
C ILE A 282 17.56 -5.26 -0.10
N LYS A 283 16.43 -4.60 0.06
CA LYS A 283 16.28 -3.15 -0.08
C LYS A 283 17.17 -2.37 0.91
N ALA A 284 17.21 -2.80 2.16
CA ALA A 284 18.05 -2.16 3.18
C ALA A 284 19.56 -2.30 2.85
N ASP A 285 20.01 -3.44 2.30
CA ASP A 285 21.39 -3.61 1.82
C ASP A 285 21.72 -2.63 0.67
N TYR A 286 20.82 -2.49 -0.31
CA TYR A 286 21.01 -1.50 -1.38
C TYR A 286 21.04 -0.06 -0.85
N ASN A 287 20.25 0.28 0.17
CA ASN A 287 20.33 1.59 0.82
C ASN A 287 21.67 1.82 1.52
N VAL A 288 22.29 0.78 2.10
CA VAL A 288 23.65 0.85 2.61
C VAL A 288 24.66 1.13 1.48
N ARG A 289 24.49 0.49 0.31
CA ARG A 289 25.35 0.75 -0.87
C ARG A 289 25.19 2.19 -1.36
N ILE A 290 23.97 2.70 -1.45
CA ILE A 290 23.72 4.11 -1.79
C ILE A 290 24.45 5.03 -0.80
N ALA A 291 24.33 4.77 0.50
CA ALA A 291 25.01 5.57 1.52
C ALA A 291 26.55 5.50 1.41
N LYS A 292 27.13 4.37 0.99
CA LYS A 292 28.56 4.25 0.68
C LYS A 292 28.97 5.16 -0.49
N GLU A 293 28.16 5.21 -1.55
CA GLU A 293 28.42 6.11 -2.67
C GLU A 293 28.28 7.58 -2.27
N GLN A 294 27.38 7.93 -1.35
CA GLN A 294 27.30 9.29 -0.80
C GLN A 294 28.58 9.69 -0.05
N VAL A 295 29.22 8.76 0.67
CA VAL A 295 30.54 8.99 1.28
C VAL A 295 31.61 9.21 0.19
N ARG A 296 31.59 8.43 -0.90
CA ARG A 296 32.50 8.59 -2.04
C ARG A 296 32.32 9.96 -2.71
N ILE A 297 31.08 10.39 -2.94
CA ILE A 297 30.75 11.71 -3.48
C ILE A 297 31.28 12.81 -2.56
N ALA A 298 31.09 12.68 -1.25
CA ALA A 298 31.60 13.67 -0.29
C ALA A 298 33.14 13.76 -0.32
N LYS A 299 33.85 12.61 -0.45
CA LYS A 299 35.31 12.56 -0.56
C LYS A 299 35.85 13.19 -1.85
N ALA A 300 35.04 13.24 -2.91
CA ALA A 300 35.42 13.90 -4.15
C ALA A 300 35.72 15.39 -3.98
N GLY A 301 35.20 16.04 -2.91
CA GLY A 301 35.53 17.41 -2.56
C GLY A 301 37.01 17.68 -2.26
N TYR A 302 37.79 16.64 -1.95
CA TYR A 302 39.26 16.75 -1.80
C TYR A 302 40.03 16.63 -3.12
N MET A 303 39.35 16.21 -4.19
CA MET A 303 39.97 15.96 -5.47
C MET A 303 39.88 17.16 -6.38
N PRO A 304 40.87 17.42 -7.26
CA PRO A 304 40.70 18.43 -8.29
C PRO A 304 39.59 18.04 -9.25
N THR A 305 39.02 19.06 -9.91
CA THR A 305 38.05 18.87 -11.02
C THR A 305 38.66 19.40 -12.30
N VAL A 306 38.39 18.78 -13.43
CA VAL A 306 38.85 19.15 -14.75
C VAL A 306 37.66 19.36 -15.66
N ALA A 307 37.56 20.53 -16.27
CA ALA A 307 36.52 20.85 -17.22
C ALA A 307 37.11 21.55 -18.47
N VAL A 308 36.47 21.33 -19.59
CA VAL A 308 36.70 22.09 -20.83
C VAL A 308 35.47 22.92 -21.11
N GLY A 309 35.72 24.23 -21.35
CA GLY A 309 34.67 25.16 -21.73
C GLY A 309 34.96 25.79 -23.09
N GLY A 310 33.92 26.16 -23.79
CA GLY A 310 33.99 26.96 -25.00
C GLY A 310 32.89 28.00 -24.99
N GLY A 311 33.20 29.19 -25.50
CA GLY A 311 32.23 30.24 -25.61
C GLY A 311 32.35 30.96 -26.97
N TYR A 312 31.21 31.28 -27.53
CA TYR A 312 31.09 32.20 -28.65
C TYR A 312 30.08 33.25 -28.24
N SER A 313 30.51 34.50 -28.19
CA SER A 313 29.66 35.59 -27.76
C SER A 313 29.69 36.75 -28.76
N TRP A 314 28.56 37.39 -28.90
CA TRP A 314 28.44 38.58 -29.72
C TRP A 314 27.59 39.62 -29.00
N ASN A 315 28.09 40.88 -29.11
CA ASN A 315 27.47 42.02 -28.48
C ASN A 315 27.01 43.00 -29.55
N THR A 316 25.80 43.50 -29.44
CA THR A 316 25.25 44.45 -30.39
C THR A 316 24.61 45.64 -29.70
N ALA A 317 24.70 46.82 -30.29
CA ALA A 317 23.99 48.01 -29.82
C ALA A 317 22.49 47.98 -30.22
N GLY A 318 22.12 47.18 -31.22
CA GLY A 318 20.77 47.01 -31.73
C GLY A 318 20.31 45.53 -31.82
N LEU A 319 19.01 45.33 -31.97
CA LEU A 319 18.43 43.98 -32.15
C LEU A 319 18.91 43.41 -33.49
N GLY A 320 19.66 42.29 -33.46
CA GLY A 320 19.99 41.48 -34.66
C GLY A 320 21.32 41.80 -35.34
N GLY A 321 22.14 42.71 -34.81
CA GLY A 321 23.50 42.97 -35.31
C GLY A 321 24.54 42.01 -34.75
N LEU A 322 25.60 41.70 -35.52
CA LEU A 322 26.80 40.97 -35.08
C LEU A 322 27.98 41.94 -35.13
N ASP A 323 27.97 42.96 -34.22
CA ASP A 323 28.93 44.06 -34.29
C ASP A 323 30.31 43.69 -33.74
N LYS A 324 30.37 42.77 -32.76
CA LYS A 324 31.62 42.23 -32.19
C LYS A 324 31.39 40.80 -31.76
N ASP A 325 32.17 39.89 -32.27
CA ASP A 325 32.19 38.48 -31.91
C ASP A 325 33.52 38.11 -31.24
N ASP A 326 33.40 37.30 -30.21
CA ASP A 326 34.55 36.74 -29.51
C ASP A 326 34.32 35.24 -29.30
N TRP A 327 35.36 34.44 -29.46
CA TRP A 327 35.33 33.06 -29.10
C TRP A 327 36.43 32.71 -28.09
N THR A 328 36.12 31.76 -27.19
CA THR A 328 37.06 31.28 -26.18
C THR A 328 37.01 29.79 -26.08
N VAL A 329 38.15 29.16 -25.88
CA VAL A 329 38.24 27.75 -25.45
C VAL A 329 39.11 27.72 -24.19
N THR A 330 38.59 27.14 -23.11
CA THR A 330 39.25 27.16 -21.81
C THR A 330 39.29 25.74 -21.23
N GLY A 331 40.50 25.30 -20.87
CA GLY A 331 40.69 24.14 -19.99
C GLY A 331 40.84 24.64 -18.56
N THR A 332 40.00 24.19 -17.64
CA THR A 332 40.02 24.59 -16.24
C THR A 332 40.32 23.41 -15.36
N VAL A 333 41.33 23.54 -14.50
CA VAL A 333 41.58 22.62 -13.37
C VAL A 333 41.31 23.44 -12.10
N SER A 334 40.32 22.98 -11.32
CA SER A 334 39.97 23.60 -10.05
C SER A 334 40.22 22.65 -8.90
N TRP A 335 40.99 23.09 -7.92
CA TRP A 335 41.31 22.28 -6.73
C TRP A 335 41.22 23.15 -5.48
N SER A 336 40.29 22.77 -4.60
CA SER A 336 40.17 23.44 -3.30
C SER A 336 41.16 22.81 -2.32
N ILE A 337 42.33 23.42 -2.18
CA ILE A 337 43.39 22.92 -1.29
C ILE A 337 42.98 23.07 0.18
N TRP A 338 42.22 24.13 0.50
CA TRP A 338 41.65 24.36 1.82
C TRP A 338 40.31 25.06 1.71
N ASP A 339 39.28 24.50 2.31
CA ASP A 339 37.89 24.96 2.22
C ASP A 339 37.28 25.31 3.59
N GLY A 340 38.15 25.57 4.58
CA GLY A 340 37.69 25.85 5.95
C GLY A 340 37.06 24.67 6.68
N GLY A 341 37.32 23.41 6.23
CA GLY A 341 36.80 22.19 6.83
C GLY A 341 35.43 21.78 6.32
N THR A 342 34.91 22.41 5.28
CA THR A 342 33.59 22.12 4.70
C THR A 342 33.54 20.67 4.17
N THR A 343 34.57 20.24 3.44
CA THR A 343 34.64 18.86 2.91
C THR A 343 34.74 17.84 4.04
N ASP A 344 35.53 18.10 5.10
CA ASP A 344 35.62 17.20 6.25
C ASP A 344 34.25 17.06 6.95
N ALA A 345 33.53 18.16 7.13
CA ALA A 345 32.18 18.14 7.69
C ALA A 345 31.18 17.34 6.81
N LYS A 346 31.25 17.49 5.47
CA LYS A 346 30.44 16.70 4.53
C LYS A 346 30.76 15.19 4.62
N ILE A 347 32.03 14.82 4.71
CA ILE A 347 32.44 13.42 4.86
C ILE A 347 31.94 12.86 6.19
N LYS A 348 32.07 13.59 7.29
CA LYS A 348 31.55 13.18 8.60
C LYS A 348 30.05 12.98 8.56
N SER A 349 29.31 13.92 7.94
CA SER A 349 27.86 13.82 7.75
C SER A 349 27.47 12.57 6.94
N ALA A 350 28.09 12.37 5.77
CA ALA A 350 27.85 11.21 4.92
C ALA A 350 28.21 9.88 5.62
N SER A 351 29.34 9.87 6.39
CA SER A 351 29.73 8.68 7.17
C SER A 351 28.75 8.37 8.30
N SER A 352 28.14 9.39 8.92
CA SER A 352 27.07 9.19 9.90
C SER A 352 25.80 8.68 9.22
N GLY A 353 25.49 9.14 7.99
CA GLY A 353 24.41 8.60 7.16
C GLY A 353 24.63 7.12 6.83
N LEU A 354 25.86 6.73 6.49
CA LEU A 354 26.21 5.32 6.25
C LEU A 354 25.96 4.45 7.50
N LYS A 355 26.46 4.89 8.67
CA LYS A 355 26.19 4.17 9.93
C LYS A 355 24.71 4.06 10.24
N SER A 356 23.92 5.12 9.99
CA SER A 356 22.46 5.09 10.15
C SER A 356 21.79 4.08 9.21
N ALA A 357 22.27 3.94 7.98
CA ALA A 357 21.79 2.92 7.04
C ALA A 357 22.15 1.49 7.48
N GLU A 358 23.35 1.29 8.02
CA GLU A 358 23.81 0.01 8.58
C GLU A 358 22.95 -0.40 9.80
N GLU A 359 22.70 0.52 10.73
CA GLU A 359 21.81 0.27 11.87
C GLU A 359 20.36 0.00 11.43
N THR A 360 19.90 0.67 10.37
CA THR A 360 18.57 0.42 9.79
C THR A 360 18.47 -1.00 9.22
N LEU A 361 19.52 -1.51 8.58
CA LEU A 361 19.60 -2.88 8.10
C LEU A 361 19.55 -3.89 9.26
N LEU A 362 20.30 -3.65 10.34
CA LEU A 362 20.27 -4.51 11.54
C LEU A 362 18.88 -4.52 12.18
N LYS A 363 18.27 -3.34 12.35
CA LYS A 363 16.90 -3.21 12.87
C LYS A 363 15.89 -3.94 11.99
N ALA A 364 16.01 -3.86 10.67
CA ALA A 364 15.14 -4.58 9.75
C ALA A 364 15.27 -6.10 9.93
N ARG A 365 16.49 -6.61 10.13
CA ARG A 365 16.75 -8.03 10.38
C ARG A 365 16.06 -8.50 11.67
N GLU A 366 16.23 -7.76 12.76
CA GLU A 366 15.59 -8.07 14.06
C GLU A 366 14.07 -8.01 13.98
N SER A 367 13.52 -7.01 13.27
CA SER A 367 12.08 -6.85 13.07
C SER A 367 11.47 -8.02 12.29
N ILE A 368 12.14 -8.50 11.25
CA ILE A 368 11.70 -9.65 10.44
C ILE A 368 11.77 -10.93 11.25
N GLU A 369 12.81 -11.12 12.06
CA GLU A 369 12.89 -12.30 12.94
C GLU A 369 11.73 -12.30 13.95
N LEU A 370 11.41 -11.16 14.53
CA LEU A 370 10.27 -11.02 15.45
C LEU A 370 8.94 -11.30 14.73
N GLU A 371 8.72 -10.73 13.52
CA GLU A 371 7.53 -10.94 12.71
C GLU A 371 7.32 -12.44 12.42
N ILE A 372 8.34 -13.12 11.91
CA ILE A 372 8.29 -14.55 11.62
C ILE A 372 7.98 -15.37 12.87
N ARG A 373 8.60 -15.04 14.00
CA ARG A 373 8.35 -15.75 15.27
C ARG A 373 6.92 -15.57 15.75
N GLN A 374 6.37 -14.36 15.64
CA GLN A 374 4.98 -14.08 15.98
C GLN A 374 4.00 -14.85 15.08
N ASP A 375 4.22 -14.80 13.77
CA ASP A 375 3.36 -15.49 12.79
C ASP A 375 3.42 -17.01 12.99
N TYR A 376 4.61 -17.55 13.23
CA TYR A 376 4.79 -18.98 13.53
C TYR A 376 4.01 -19.41 14.77
N LEU A 377 4.11 -18.65 15.88
CA LEU A 377 3.37 -18.93 17.11
C LEU A 377 1.84 -18.80 16.93
N ASN A 378 1.40 -17.81 16.12
CA ASN A 378 -0.01 -17.63 15.80
C ASN A 378 -0.56 -18.83 15.03
N ILE A 379 0.19 -19.40 14.07
CA ILE A 379 -0.21 -20.60 13.31
C ILE A 379 -0.31 -21.82 14.24
N LEU A 380 0.67 -22.02 15.14
CA LEU A 380 0.61 -23.11 16.11
C LEU A 380 -0.62 -22.98 17.03
N SER A 381 -0.90 -21.78 17.51
CA SER A 381 -2.09 -21.49 18.31
C SER A 381 -3.38 -21.74 17.52
N ALA A 382 -3.47 -21.27 16.30
CA ALA A 382 -4.65 -21.47 15.44
C ALA A 382 -4.89 -22.95 15.16
N ARG A 383 -3.85 -23.75 14.96
CA ARG A 383 -3.95 -25.21 14.76
C ARG A 383 -4.52 -25.92 15.98
N GLU A 384 -4.07 -25.56 17.19
CA GLU A 384 -4.63 -26.13 18.42
C GLU A 384 -6.06 -25.64 18.67
N GLN A 385 -6.40 -24.41 18.29
CA GLN A 385 -7.76 -23.87 18.37
C GLN A 385 -8.70 -24.63 17.40
N ILE A 386 -8.28 -25.00 16.20
CA ILE A 386 -9.10 -25.80 15.27
C ILE A 386 -9.49 -27.10 15.95
N ARG A 387 -8.55 -27.86 16.51
CA ARG A 387 -8.82 -29.14 17.20
C ARG A 387 -9.78 -28.99 18.39
N ALA A 388 -9.56 -27.95 19.19
CA ALA A 388 -10.40 -27.70 20.37
C ALA A 388 -11.82 -27.27 19.98
N THR A 389 -11.95 -26.43 18.92
CA THR A 389 -13.24 -25.94 18.47
C THR A 389 -14.02 -26.98 17.66
N GLU A 390 -13.35 -27.87 16.92
CA GLU A 390 -13.97 -29.01 16.24
C GLU A 390 -14.68 -29.93 17.26
N ALA A 391 -13.97 -30.33 18.31
CA ALA A 391 -14.58 -31.11 19.41
C ALA A 391 -15.74 -30.38 20.08
N ALA A 392 -15.63 -29.04 20.24
CA ALA A 392 -16.70 -28.24 20.81
C ALA A 392 -17.93 -28.18 19.90
N VAL A 393 -17.77 -28.15 18.58
CA VAL A 393 -18.89 -28.17 17.62
C VAL A 393 -19.62 -29.52 17.73
N GLU A 394 -18.91 -30.66 17.72
CA GLU A 394 -19.48 -31.98 17.83
C GLU A 394 -20.32 -32.11 19.13
N GLN A 395 -19.79 -31.70 20.26
CA GLN A 395 -20.49 -31.75 21.54
C GLN A 395 -21.70 -30.79 21.58
N ALA A 396 -21.61 -29.61 20.98
CA ALA A 396 -22.70 -28.64 20.96
C ALA A 396 -23.84 -29.11 20.03
N GLU A 397 -23.53 -29.78 18.91
CA GLU A 397 -24.53 -30.35 18.00
C GLU A 397 -25.34 -31.47 18.70
N GLU A 398 -24.66 -32.37 19.38
CA GLU A 398 -25.34 -33.45 20.10
C GLU A 398 -26.14 -32.89 21.29
N ALA A 399 -25.61 -31.89 22.02
CA ALA A 399 -26.34 -31.22 23.11
C ALA A 399 -27.61 -30.53 22.60
N TYR A 400 -27.56 -29.84 21.48
CA TYR A 400 -28.73 -29.19 20.86
C TYR A 400 -29.77 -30.23 20.42
N LYS A 401 -29.33 -31.29 19.81
CA LYS A 401 -30.19 -32.40 19.38
C LYS A 401 -30.90 -33.06 20.60
N ILE A 402 -30.15 -33.38 21.66
CA ILE A 402 -30.72 -33.95 22.91
C ILE A 402 -31.71 -32.97 23.53
N ALA A 403 -31.38 -31.68 23.69
CA ALA A 403 -32.25 -30.65 24.26
C ALA A 403 -33.58 -30.55 23.47
N THR A 404 -33.47 -30.53 22.13
CA THR A 404 -34.65 -30.46 21.24
C THR A 404 -35.54 -31.67 21.37
N VAL A 405 -34.98 -32.91 21.42
CA VAL A 405 -35.72 -34.15 21.59
C VAL A 405 -36.41 -34.21 22.96
N ARG A 406 -35.68 -33.86 24.04
CA ARG A 406 -36.24 -33.85 25.40
C ARG A 406 -37.39 -32.85 25.52
N TYR A 407 -37.25 -31.66 24.92
CA TYR A 407 -38.32 -30.66 24.92
C TYR A 407 -39.55 -31.16 24.17
N ARG A 408 -39.40 -31.75 22.98
CA ARG A 408 -40.48 -32.32 22.18
C ARG A 408 -41.20 -33.45 22.92
N SER A 409 -40.47 -34.24 23.72
CA SER A 409 -41.02 -35.31 24.53
C SER A 409 -41.63 -34.86 25.86
N GLY A 410 -41.64 -33.58 26.16
CA GLY A 410 -42.21 -33.00 27.37
C GLY A 410 -41.38 -33.22 28.64
N VAL A 411 -40.12 -33.67 28.55
CA VAL A 411 -39.21 -33.94 29.69
C VAL A 411 -38.07 -32.89 29.79
N GLY A 412 -38.03 -31.91 28.88
CA GLY A 412 -37.09 -30.77 28.88
C GLY A 412 -37.81 -29.46 29.04
N ILE A 413 -37.06 -28.40 29.31
CA ILE A 413 -37.57 -27.02 29.39
C ILE A 413 -37.12 -26.20 28.18
N ASN A 414 -37.90 -25.16 27.84
CA ASN A 414 -37.62 -24.25 26.71
C ASN A 414 -36.24 -23.64 26.78
N LEU A 415 -35.79 -23.27 27.98
CA LEU A 415 -34.48 -22.61 28.18
C LEU A 415 -33.33 -23.52 27.75
N ASP A 416 -33.40 -24.85 28.03
CA ASP A 416 -32.35 -25.79 27.62
C ASP A 416 -32.11 -25.78 26.10
N VAL A 417 -33.20 -25.66 25.30
CA VAL A 417 -33.11 -25.63 23.83
C VAL A 417 -32.50 -24.31 23.36
N LEU A 418 -32.92 -23.20 23.94
CA LEU A 418 -32.40 -21.87 23.60
C LEU A 418 -30.90 -21.73 23.94
N ASP A 419 -30.50 -22.20 25.12
CA ASP A 419 -29.11 -22.21 25.57
C ASP A 419 -28.22 -23.13 24.71
N ALA A 420 -28.73 -24.34 24.40
CA ALA A 420 -28.02 -25.28 23.53
C ALA A 420 -27.85 -24.70 22.09
N GLN A 421 -28.88 -24.01 21.55
CA GLN A 421 -28.76 -23.33 20.24
C GLN A 421 -27.72 -22.21 20.28
N LEU A 422 -27.69 -21.43 21.34
CA LEU A 422 -26.68 -20.35 21.52
C LEU A 422 -25.27 -20.94 21.62
N ALA A 423 -25.09 -22.03 22.39
CA ALA A 423 -23.82 -22.73 22.52
C ALA A 423 -23.34 -23.30 21.17
N LEU A 424 -24.25 -23.90 20.38
CA LEU A 424 -23.95 -24.41 19.04
C LEU A 424 -23.49 -23.30 18.10
N ASN A 425 -24.23 -22.19 18.05
CA ASN A 425 -23.86 -21.04 17.22
C ASN A 425 -22.48 -20.52 17.59
N LYS A 426 -22.17 -20.39 18.88
CA LYS A 426 -20.88 -19.94 19.38
C LYS A 426 -19.75 -20.91 19.02
N ALA A 427 -19.98 -22.23 19.19
CA ALA A 427 -18.99 -23.25 18.84
C ALA A 427 -18.64 -23.21 17.34
N ARG A 428 -19.65 -23.18 16.47
CA ARG A 428 -19.46 -23.08 15.01
C ARG A 428 -18.78 -21.80 14.60
N THR A 429 -19.17 -20.64 15.16
CA THR A 429 -18.50 -19.37 14.90
C THR A 429 -17.02 -19.42 15.28
N ASN A 430 -16.70 -19.95 16.46
CA ASN A 430 -15.32 -20.07 16.93
C ASN A 430 -14.50 -20.99 16.02
N HIS A 431 -15.09 -22.10 15.53
CA HIS A 431 -14.42 -23.04 14.64
C HIS A 431 -14.13 -22.40 13.26
N ILE A 432 -15.11 -21.71 12.67
CA ILE A 432 -14.94 -20.98 11.41
C ILE A 432 -13.82 -19.92 11.54
N THR A 433 -13.82 -19.15 12.63
CA THR A 433 -12.79 -18.15 12.90
C THR A 433 -11.40 -18.80 13.14
N ALA A 434 -11.33 -19.98 13.77
CA ALA A 434 -10.06 -20.69 13.92
C ALA A 434 -9.48 -21.15 12.58
N LEU A 435 -10.32 -21.68 11.67
CA LEU A 435 -9.95 -22.04 10.31
C LEU A 435 -9.48 -20.84 9.50
N TYR A 436 -10.19 -19.73 9.59
CA TYR A 436 -9.79 -18.46 8.98
C TYR A 436 -8.42 -18.00 9.48
N ASN A 437 -8.23 -17.94 10.80
CA ASN A 437 -6.97 -17.51 11.42
C ASN A 437 -5.79 -18.39 10.99
N TYR A 438 -5.99 -19.68 10.87
CA TYR A 438 -4.96 -20.62 10.42
C TYR A 438 -4.54 -20.31 8.97
N ASN A 439 -5.49 -20.18 8.05
CA ASN A 439 -5.21 -19.96 6.64
C ASN A 439 -4.59 -18.56 6.38
N VAL A 440 -5.09 -17.53 7.06
CA VAL A 440 -4.50 -16.18 7.01
C VAL A 440 -3.11 -16.18 7.63
N GLY A 441 -2.92 -16.92 8.74
CA GLY A 441 -1.61 -17.09 9.39
C GLY A 441 -0.58 -17.69 8.43
N LEU A 442 -0.95 -18.76 7.70
CA LEU A 442 -0.08 -19.39 6.70
C LEU A 442 0.30 -18.41 5.58
N ALA A 443 -0.69 -17.68 5.02
CA ALA A 443 -0.43 -16.69 3.98
C ALA A 443 0.47 -15.55 4.49
N THR A 444 0.32 -15.14 5.75
CA THR A 444 1.14 -14.11 6.37
C THR A 444 2.57 -14.60 6.58
N LEU A 445 2.75 -15.83 7.06
CA LEU A 445 4.08 -16.42 7.24
C LEU A 445 4.79 -16.64 5.90
N GLU A 446 4.09 -17.09 4.85
CA GLU A 446 4.66 -17.17 3.49
C GLU A 446 5.23 -15.82 3.05
N ASN A 447 4.49 -14.75 3.26
CA ASN A 447 4.96 -13.39 2.96
C ASN A 447 6.14 -12.98 3.86
N ALA A 448 6.09 -13.31 5.15
CA ALA A 448 7.19 -13.03 6.09
C ALA A 448 8.47 -13.80 5.75
N MET A 449 8.38 -15.00 5.20
CA MET A 449 9.51 -15.78 4.69
C MET A 449 10.07 -15.24 3.35
N GLY A 450 9.40 -14.26 2.73
CA GLY A 450 9.84 -13.71 1.44
C GLY A 450 9.55 -14.62 0.24
N ILE A 451 8.54 -15.49 0.32
CA ILE A 451 8.13 -16.33 -0.81
C ILE A 451 7.50 -15.41 -1.87
N PRO A 452 8.05 -15.36 -3.10
CA PRO A 452 7.61 -14.40 -4.10
C PRO A 452 6.19 -14.71 -4.57
N ALA A 453 5.44 -13.66 -4.87
CA ALA A 453 4.09 -13.76 -5.44
C ALA A 453 4.13 -14.32 -6.87
N VAL A 454 5.13 -13.90 -7.64
CA VAL A 454 5.41 -14.35 -9.01
C VAL A 454 6.88 -14.81 -9.07
N ILE A 455 7.13 -15.94 -9.74
CA ILE A 455 8.50 -16.40 -9.95
C ILE A 455 9.06 -15.64 -11.15
N HIS A 456 9.90 -14.64 -10.89
CA HIS A 456 10.59 -13.91 -11.95
C HIS A 456 11.84 -14.67 -12.39
N PRO A 457 12.00 -14.98 -13.71
CA PRO A 457 13.10 -15.82 -14.23
C PRO A 457 14.51 -15.25 -13.95
N GLU A 458 14.64 -13.95 -13.80
CA GLU A 458 15.88 -13.24 -13.52
C GLU A 458 16.48 -13.57 -12.13
N PHE A 459 15.67 -14.02 -11.18
CA PHE A 459 16.13 -14.45 -9.86
C PHE A 459 16.46 -15.94 -9.77
N THR A 460 16.00 -16.74 -10.73
CA THR A 460 16.36 -18.17 -10.81
C THR A 460 17.69 -18.40 -11.51
N ALA A 461 18.20 -17.42 -12.26
CA ALA A 461 19.42 -17.53 -13.08
C ALA A 461 20.74 -17.14 -12.35
N LYS A 462 20.68 -16.56 -11.13
CA LYS A 462 21.88 -16.25 -10.32
C LYS A 462 22.02 -17.28 -9.19
N LYS A 463 22.47 -18.47 -9.55
CA LYS A 463 23.11 -19.41 -8.63
C LYS A 463 24.63 -19.27 -8.70
#